data_b26b76d95cab657515cf675c899f927a
#
_entry.id   b26b76d95cab657515cf675c899f927a
#
_cell.length_a   1.000
_cell.length_b   1.000
_cell.length_c   1.000
_cell.angle_alpha   90.00
_cell.angle_beta   90.00
_cell.angle_gamma   90.00
#
_symmetry.space_group_name_H-M   'P 1'
#
loop_
_entity.id
_entity.type
_entity.pdbx_description
1 polymer ?
#
loop_
_entity_poly.entity_id
_entity_poly.type
_entity_poly.pdbx_seq_one_letter_code
_entity_poly.pdbx_strand_id
1 'polypeptide(L)'
;MVNLMEGVLIYGTGAGVRTRGFTVPAAGKTGTSRDGWFAGFTSQLLCVVWVGFDDNHDLNLEGSKSALPIWTEFMKRALQLQAYKDPKPFKPTSGISSAQIDPETGMLATPNCPSTRTEFFIAGTEPHETCSLHTVQVIVEDSPTAISAR
;
A
#
# COMPACT_ATOMS: atom_id res chain seq x y z
N MET A 1 6.77 -8.22 6.08
CA MET A 1 7.64 -7.07 5.69
C MET A 1 7.48 -6.71 4.21
N VAL A 2 7.61 -7.65 3.25
CA VAL A 2 7.45 -7.35 1.80
C VAL A 2 6.11 -6.69 1.51
N ASN A 3 5.00 -7.20 2.04
CA ASN A 3 3.67 -6.60 1.87
C ASN A 3 3.61 -5.12 2.32
N LEU A 4 4.24 -4.76 3.45
CA LEU A 4 4.33 -3.36 3.87
C LEU A 4 5.08 -2.49 2.85
N MET A 5 6.12 -3.06 2.21
CA MET A 5 6.88 -2.37 1.18
C MET A 5 6.13 -2.32 -0.17
N GLU A 6 5.23 -3.27 -0.47
CA GLU A 6 4.28 -3.16 -1.57
C GLU A 6 3.31 -1.99 -1.35
N GLY A 7 2.80 -1.86 -0.11
CA GLY A 7 1.94 -0.75 0.30
C GLY A 7 2.58 0.63 0.07
N VAL A 8 3.89 0.76 0.26
CA VAL A 8 4.62 2.01 -0.05
C VAL A 8 4.43 2.44 -1.51
N LEU A 9 4.37 1.47 -2.45
CA LEU A 9 4.21 1.73 -3.89
C LEU A 9 2.74 1.86 -4.33
N ILE A 10 1.78 1.50 -3.48
CA ILE A 10 0.36 1.54 -3.81
C ILE A 10 -0.28 2.82 -3.26
N TYR A 11 -0.09 3.09 -1.98
CA TYR A 11 -0.74 4.20 -1.27
C TYR A 11 0.23 5.03 -0.39
N GLY A 12 1.51 4.66 -0.34
CA GLY A 12 2.54 5.34 0.47
C GLY A 12 3.39 6.32 -0.34
N THR A 13 4.56 6.66 0.22
CA THR A 13 5.49 7.65 -0.32
C THR A 13 6.07 7.29 -1.69
N GLY A 14 5.97 6.03 -2.10
CA GLY A 14 6.40 5.53 -3.40
C GLY A 14 5.29 5.43 -4.45
N ALA A 15 4.04 5.83 -4.15
CA ALA A 15 2.90 5.68 -5.07
C ALA A 15 3.09 6.39 -6.43
N GLY A 16 4.00 7.37 -6.49
CA GLY A 16 4.39 8.04 -7.72
C GLY A 16 4.93 7.12 -8.83
N VAL A 17 5.34 5.88 -8.53
CA VAL A 17 5.72 4.91 -9.56
C VAL A 17 4.52 4.52 -10.43
N ARG A 18 3.32 4.44 -9.85
CA ARG A 18 2.08 4.04 -10.55
C ARG A 18 1.64 5.10 -11.54
N THR A 19 1.70 6.37 -11.16
CA THR A 19 1.39 7.49 -12.06
C THR A 19 2.39 7.63 -13.20
N ARG A 20 3.60 7.06 -13.04
CA ARG A 20 4.64 6.98 -14.08
C ARG A 20 4.54 5.73 -14.95
N GLY A 21 3.47 4.93 -14.80
CA GLY A 21 3.19 3.76 -15.61
C GLY A 21 3.97 2.50 -15.22
N PHE A 22 4.54 2.44 -14.02
CA PHE A 22 5.13 1.22 -13.48
C PHE A 22 4.06 0.42 -12.72
N THR A 23 3.50 -0.63 -13.32
CA THR A 23 2.31 -1.34 -12.83
C THR A 23 2.59 -2.77 -12.35
N VAL A 24 3.77 -3.31 -12.60
CA VAL A 24 4.12 -4.69 -12.22
C VAL A 24 4.26 -4.84 -10.70
N PRO A 25 4.15 -6.09 -10.19
CA PRO A 25 4.40 -6.37 -8.78
C PRO A 25 5.80 -5.94 -8.35
N ALA A 26 5.86 -5.10 -7.34
CA ALA A 26 7.11 -4.61 -6.78
C ALA A 26 6.90 -4.10 -5.35
N ALA A 27 7.97 -4.08 -4.60
CA ALA A 27 8.05 -3.56 -3.24
C ALA A 27 9.21 -2.58 -3.14
N GLY A 28 9.15 -1.61 -2.23
CA GLY A 28 10.22 -0.64 -2.09
C GLY A 28 10.04 0.32 -0.94
N LYS A 29 11.06 1.14 -0.71
CA LYS A 29 11.08 2.13 0.36
C LYS A 29 11.86 3.37 -0.06
N THR A 30 11.28 4.53 0.19
CA THR A 30 11.97 5.82 0.10
C THR A 30 12.84 6.03 1.33
N GLY A 31 13.99 6.66 1.16
CA GLY A 31 14.80 7.23 2.22
C GLY A 31 15.01 8.72 1.96
N THR A 32 14.92 9.51 3.00
CA THR A 32 15.15 10.95 2.95
C THR A 32 15.96 11.35 4.18
N SER A 33 17.08 11.95 3.94
CA SER A 33 17.95 12.59 4.93
C SER A 33 18.54 13.81 4.23
N ARG A 34 19.87 13.97 4.24
CA ARG A 34 20.55 14.94 3.37
C ARG A 34 20.46 14.53 1.90
N ASP A 35 20.35 13.23 1.66
CA ASP A 35 20.29 12.60 0.35
C ASP A 35 18.92 12.03 0.06
N GLY A 36 18.62 11.82 -1.20
CA GLY A 36 17.45 11.10 -1.66
C GLY A 36 17.79 9.63 -1.97
N TRP A 37 17.05 8.71 -1.37
CA TRP A 37 17.21 7.28 -1.59
C TRP A 37 15.90 6.64 -2.05
N PHE A 38 16.04 5.65 -2.90
CA PHE A 38 14.97 4.70 -3.16
C PHE A 38 15.56 3.31 -3.37
N ALA A 39 15.13 2.36 -2.53
CA ALA A 39 15.42 0.95 -2.67
C ALA A 39 14.14 0.22 -3.04
N GLY A 40 14.14 -0.49 -4.16
CA GLY A 40 12.95 -1.21 -4.62
C GLY A 40 13.31 -2.42 -5.46
N PHE A 41 12.41 -3.40 -5.47
CA PHE A 41 12.64 -4.68 -6.12
C PHE A 41 11.36 -5.29 -6.67
N THR A 42 11.53 -6.11 -7.70
CA THR A 42 10.56 -7.11 -8.16
C THR A 42 10.99 -8.49 -7.68
N SER A 43 10.29 -9.55 -8.09
CA SER A 43 10.75 -10.92 -7.82
C SER A 43 12.05 -11.30 -8.54
N GLN A 44 12.56 -10.47 -9.45
CA GLN A 44 13.68 -10.80 -10.33
C GLN A 44 14.84 -9.79 -10.26
N LEU A 45 14.59 -8.57 -9.81
CA LEU A 45 15.58 -7.49 -9.86
C LEU A 45 15.42 -6.56 -8.65
N LEU A 46 16.54 -6.31 -7.97
CA LEU A 46 16.68 -5.26 -6.96
C LEU A 46 17.48 -4.10 -7.54
N CYS A 47 17.00 -2.89 -7.31
CA CYS A 47 17.72 -1.66 -7.64
C CYS A 47 17.65 -0.68 -6.46
N VAL A 48 18.79 -0.07 -6.17
CA VAL A 48 18.89 1.04 -5.21
C VAL A 48 19.40 2.25 -5.95
N VAL A 49 18.73 3.37 -5.77
CA VAL A 49 19.12 4.67 -6.33
C VAL A 49 19.45 5.61 -5.19
N TRP A 50 20.57 6.24 -5.27
CA TRP A 50 21.01 7.34 -4.44
C TRP A 50 21.19 8.61 -5.28
N VAL A 51 20.77 9.72 -4.72
CA VAL A 51 20.95 11.06 -5.28
C VAL A 51 21.42 11.97 -4.16
N GLY A 52 22.58 12.56 -4.32
CA GLY A 52 23.19 13.40 -3.31
C GLY A 52 24.43 14.11 -3.84
N PHE A 53 25.14 14.79 -2.96
CA PHE A 53 26.37 15.51 -3.25
C PHE A 53 27.55 14.87 -2.52
N ASP A 54 28.73 14.84 -3.16
CA ASP A 54 29.93 14.20 -2.60
C ASP A 54 30.46 14.93 -1.35
N ASP A 55 30.21 16.21 -1.23
CA ASP A 55 30.58 17.04 -0.08
C ASP A 55 29.54 17.00 1.06
N ASN A 56 28.53 16.13 0.93
CA ASN A 56 27.52 15.86 1.93
C ASN A 56 26.67 17.09 2.34
N HIS A 57 26.53 18.09 1.46
CA HIS A 57 25.53 19.13 1.69
C HIS A 57 24.12 18.65 1.35
N ASP A 58 23.12 19.32 1.88
CA ASP A 58 21.73 18.90 1.80
C ASP A 58 21.20 18.99 0.36
N LEU A 59 20.63 17.90 -0.14
CA LEU A 59 19.97 17.89 -1.44
C LEU A 59 18.67 18.73 -1.47
N ASN A 60 18.06 18.97 -0.31
CA ASN A 60 16.78 19.66 -0.15
C ASN A 60 15.66 19.08 -1.04
N LEU A 61 15.74 17.77 -1.31
CA LEU A 61 14.78 17.07 -2.16
C LEU A 61 14.54 15.66 -1.62
N GLU A 62 13.28 15.34 -1.39
CA GLU A 62 12.87 14.03 -0.89
C GLU A 62 13.24 12.91 -1.86
N GLY A 63 13.51 11.70 -1.34
CA GLY A 63 13.77 10.51 -2.14
C GLY A 63 12.63 10.17 -3.12
N SER A 64 11.39 10.52 -2.76
CA SER A 64 10.21 10.38 -3.63
C SER A 64 10.25 11.30 -4.87
N LYS A 65 10.97 12.42 -4.80
CA LYS A 65 11.11 13.40 -5.88
C LYS A 65 12.44 13.30 -6.61
N SER A 66 13.47 12.75 -5.97
CA SER A 66 14.82 12.62 -6.54
C SER A 66 15.09 11.19 -7.04
N ALA A 67 15.23 10.22 -6.16
CA ALA A 67 15.64 8.85 -6.49
C ALA A 67 14.52 7.99 -7.10
N LEU A 68 13.27 8.15 -6.65
CA LEU A 68 12.12 7.37 -7.13
C LEU A 68 11.88 7.49 -8.64
N PRO A 69 11.87 8.68 -9.26
CA PRO A 69 11.70 8.82 -10.69
C PRO A 69 12.78 8.08 -11.50
N ILE A 70 14.03 8.17 -11.05
CA ILE A 70 15.19 7.51 -11.69
C ILE A 70 15.03 6.00 -11.59
N TRP A 71 14.72 5.50 -10.41
CA TRP A 71 14.44 4.07 -10.18
C TRP A 71 13.31 3.58 -11.10
N THR A 72 12.23 4.35 -11.19
CA THR A 72 11.06 3.98 -12.01
C THR A 72 11.44 3.82 -13.48
N GLU A 73 12.16 4.79 -14.05
CA GLU A 73 12.58 4.73 -15.46
C GLU A 73 13.60 3.61 -15.70
N PHE A 74 14.54 3.39 -14.77
CA PHE A 74 15.48 2.27 -14.85
C PHE A 74 14.72 0.93 -14.88
N MET A 75 13.81 0.72 -13.94
CA MET A 75 13.05 -0.54 -13.85
C MET A 75 12.14 -0.77 -15.05
N LYS A 76 11.49 0.27 -15.58
CA LYS A 76 10.70 0.17 -16.82
C LYS A 76 11.54 -0.30 -18.00
N ARG A 77 12.76 0.22 -18.12
CA ARG A 77 13.70 -0.23 -19.19
C ARG A 77 14.20 -1.64 -18.94
N ALA A 78 14.53 -1.98 -17.69
CA ALA A 78 14.98 -3.33 -17.33
C ALA A 78 13.91 -4.40 -17.66
N LEU A 79 12.63 -4.10 -17.49
CA LEU A 79 11.51 -4.99 -17.82
C LEU A 79 11.39 -5.28 -19.34
N GLN A 80 12.06 -4.52 -20.20
CA GLN A 80 12.15 -4.86 -21.64
C GLN A 80 13.13 -6.00 -21.92
N LEU A 81 14.04 -6.28 -20.99
CA LEU A 81 15.00 -7.37 -21.11
C LEU A 81 14.33 -8.71 -20.79
N GLN A 82 14.64 -9.74 -21.59
CA GLN A 82 14.05 -11.08 -21.45
C GLN A 82 14.18 -11.65 -20.03
N ALA A 83 15.29 -11.33 -19.33
CA ALA A 83 15.55 -11.82 -17.98
C ALA A 83 14.61 -11.24 -16.90
N TYR A 84 13.99 -10.08 -17.13
CA TYR A 84 13.23 -9.35 -16.11
C TYR A 84 11.79 -9.00 -16.51
N LYS A 85 11.35 -9.41 -17.70
CA LYS A 85 10.09 -8.94 -18.31
C LYS A 85 8.81 -9.43 -17.62
N ASP A 86 8.88 -10.46 -16.78
CA ASP A 86 7.70 -11.11 -16.18
C ASP A 86 7.89 -11.35 -14.68
N PRO A 87 8.00 -10.29 -13.87
CA PRO A 87 8.12 -10.42 -12.44
C PRO A 87 6.82 -10.97 -11.84
N LYS A 88 6.95 -11.97 -10.98
CA LYS A 88 5.82 -12.62 -10.32
C LYS A 88 5.42 -11.88 -9.05
N PRO A 89 4.13 -11.90 -8.67
CA PRO A 89 3.69 -11.42 -7.38
C PRO A 89 4.43 -12.10 -6.23
N PHE A 90 4.66 -11.36 -5.15
CA PHE A 90 5.20 -11.93 -3.93
C PHE A 90 4.13 -12.80 -3.26
N LYS A 91 4.53 -14.01 -2.85
CA LYS A 91 3.64 -14.95 -2.17
C LYS A 91 3.91 -14.91 -0.68
N PRO A 92 2.88 -14.87 0.17
CA PRO A 92 3.05 -15.02 1.61
C PRO A 92 3.65 -16.42 1.92
N THR A 93 4.48 -16.47 2.95
CA THR A 93 5.04 -17.71 3.47
C THR A 93 4.05 -18.40 4.42
N SER A 94 4.33 -19.66 4.80
CA SER A 94 3.59 -20.35 5.86
C SER A 94 3.56 -19.52 7.15
N GLY A 95 2.46 -19.59 7.90
CA GLY A 95 2.27 -18.80 9.13
C GLY A 95 1.83 -17.34 8.90
N ILE A 96 1.52 -16.99 7.66
CA ILE A 96 0.90 -15.70 7.29
C ILE A 96 -0.52 -15.96 6.80
N SER A 97 -1.46 -15.23 7.37
CA SER A 97 -2.87 -15.15 6.94
C SER A 97 -3.17 -13.79 6.33
N SER A 98 -4.30 -13.66 5.69
CA SER A 98 -4.77 -12.40 5.14
C SER A 98 -6.23 -12.15 5.54
N ALA A 99 -6.58 -10.90 5.77
CA ALA A 99 -7.94 -10.47 6.04
C ALA A 99 -8.27 -9.20 5.25
N GLN A 100 -9.56 -9.04 4.94
CA GLN A 100 -10.08 -7.78 4.42
C GLN A 100 -10.37 -6.87 5.61
N ILE A 101 -9.71 -5.73 5.65
CA ILE A 101 -9.91 -4.73 6.70
C ILE A 101 -10.49 -3.44 6.14
N ASP A 102 -11.18 -2.72 6.98
CA ASP A 102 -11.49 -1.32 6.77
C ASP A 102 -10.24 -0.49 7.07
N PRO A 103 -9.69 0.26 6.10
CA PRO A 103 -8.45 1.01 6.31
C PRO A 103 -8.56 2.15 7.30
N GLU A 104 -9.79 2.62 7.61
CA GLU A 104 -10.04 3.70 8.56
C GLU A 104 -10.02 3.20 10.01
N THR A 105 -10.60 2.03 10.26
CA THR A 105 -10.67 1.46 11.61
C THR A 105 -9.61 0.42 11.90
N GLY A 106 -9.04 -0.21 10.86
CA GLY A 106 -8.13 -1.35 10.97
C GLY A 106 -8.83 -2.66 11.37
N MET A 107 -10.15 -2.67 11.50
CA MET A 107 -10.97 -3.84 11.86
C MET A 107 -11.40 -4.62 10.62
N LEU A 108 -11.96 -5.82 10.80
CA LEU A 108 -12.49 -6.61 9.69
C LEU A 108 -13.56 -5.82 8.93
N ALA A 109 -13.42 -5.78 7.63
CA ALA A 109 -14.33 -5.05 6.77
C ALA A 109 -15.72 -5.70 6.77
N THR A 110 -16.76 -4.86 6.70
CA THR A 110 -18.16 -5.26 6.49
C THR A 110 -18.58 -4.86 5.06
N PRO A 111 -19.70 -5.38 4.54
CA PRO A 111 -20.24 -4.95 3.25
C PRO A 111 -20.57 -3.45 3.17
N ASN A 112 -20.68 -2.78 4.32
CA ASN A 112 -21.02 -1.36 4.39
C ASN A 112 -19.77 -0.44 4.40
N CYS A 113 -18.55 -1.02 4.48
CA CYS A 113 -17.34 -0.23 4.43
C CYS A 113 -17.15 0.36 3.02
N PRO A 114 -16.94 1.68 2.87
CA PRO A 114 -16.82 2.34 1.57
C PRO A 114 -15.55 1.92 0.82
N SER A 115 -14.56 1.46 1.55
CA SER A 115 -13.33 0.89 1.01
C SER A 115 -12.85 -0.26 1.86
N THR A 116 -12.17 -1.22 1.24
CA THR A 116 -11.57 -2.35 1.92
C THR A 116 -10.14 -2.56 1.43
N ARG A 117 -9.29 -3.13 2.28
CA ARG A 117 -7.91 -3.45 1.95
C ARG A 117 -7.56 -4.84 2.46
N THR A 118 -6.86 -5.61 1.61
CA THR A 118 -6.27 -6.87 2.06
C THR A 118 -4.99 -6.58 2.86
N GLU A 119 -4.96 -6.99 4.11
CA GLU A 119 -3.76 -6.94 4.95
C GLU A 119 -3.29 -8.33 5.33
N PHE A 120 -2.00 -8.44 5.61
CA PHE A 120 -1.36 -9.69 5.99
C PHE A 120 -0.92 -9.66 7.45
N PHE A 121 -1.19 -10.74 8.15
CA PHE A 121 -0.96 -10.90 9.58
C PHE A 121 -0.13 -12.15 9.84
N ILE A 122 0.55 -12.20 10.97
CA ILE A 122 1.01 -13.46 11.51
C ILE A 122 -0.26 -14.24 11.88
N ALA A 123 -0.37 -15.50 11.44
CA ALA A 123 -1.56 -16.30 11.68
C ALA A 123 -1.92 -16.33 13.19
N GLY A 124 -3.18 -15.96 13.49
CA GLY A 124 -3.69 -15.83 14.86
C GLY A 124 -3.55 -14.42 15.47
N THR A 125 -3.05 -13.42 14.69
CA THR A 125 -3.00 -12.02 15.12
C THR A 125 -3.92 -11.10 14.31
N GLU A 126 -4.79 -11.68 13.48
CA GLU A 126 -5.79 -10.94 12.72
C GLU A 126 -6.77 -10.22 13.64
N PRO A 127 -7.34 -9.07 13.25
CA PRO A 127 -8.42 -8.48 14.00
C PRO A 127 -9.59 -9.46 14.11
N HIS A 128 -10.21 -9.53 15.29
CA HIS A 128 -11.40 -10.35 15.53
C HIS A 128 -12.70 -9.54 15.47
N GLU A 129 -12.59 -8.23 15.65
CA GLU A 129 -13.72 -7.32 15.62
C GLU A 129 -13.98 -6.83 14.20
N THR A 130 -15.26 -6.68 13.86
CA THR A 130 -15.71 -6.09 12.61
C THR A 130 -15.84 -4.58 12.73
N CYS A 131 -15.69 -3.88 11.61
CA CYS A 131 -15.86 -2.44 11.54
C CYS A 131 -17.24 -2.04 12.11
N SER A 132 -17.24 -1.23 13.15
CA SER A 132 -18.44 -0.67 13.79
C SER A 132 -18.76 0.75 13.28
N LEU A 133 -17.82 1.39 12.56
CA LEU A 133 -18.01 2.74 12.05
C LEU A 133 -19.00 2.76 10.88
N HIS A 134 -18.94 1.76 10.00
CA HIS A 134 -19.75 1.66 8.79
C HIS A 134 -20.88 0.63 8.98
N THR A 135 -21.71 0.84 9.97
CA THR A 135 -22.91 0.00 10.23
C THR A 135 -24.12 0.62 9.55
N VAL A 136 -25.08 -0.22 9.12
CA VAL A 136 -26.39 0.27 8.68
C VAL A 136 -27.11 0.79 9.91
N GLN A 137 -27.37 2.07 9.98
CA GLN A 137 -28.34 2.59 10.96
C GLN A 137 -29.73 2.13 10.51
N VAL A 138 -30.28 1.11 11.17
CA VAL A 138 -31.71 0.78 11.02
C VAL A 138 -32.46 1.90 11.67
N ILE A 139 -32.98 2.84 10.88
CA ILE A 139 -33.97 3.80 11.38
C ILE A 139 -35.22 2.98 11.65
N VAL A 140 -35.45 2.67 12.91
CA VAL A 140 -36.75 2.15 13.37
C VAL A 140 -37.67 3.35 13.32
N GLU A 141 -38.50 3.45 12.27
CA GLU A 141 -39.64 4.39 12.28
C GLU A 141 -40.62 3.92 13.36
N ASP A 142 -40.66 4.66 14.44
CA ASP A 142 -41.74 4.51 15.45
C ASP A 142 -43.06 4.74 14.73
N SER A 143 -43.83 3.68 14.54
CA SER A 143 -45.19 3.78 14.02
C SER A 143 -46.02 4.70 14.92
N PRO A 144 -46.68 5.73 14.35
CA PRO A 144 -47.51 6.61 15.16
C PRO A 144 -48.69 5.80 15.72
N THR A 145 -48.79 5.79 17.03
CA THR A 145 -49.91 5.22 17.79
C THR A 145 -51.21 5.83 17.29
N ALA A 146 -52.10 5.01 16.77
CA ALA A 146 -53.44 5.43 16.36
C ALA A 146 -54.18 6.02 17.56
N ILE A 147 -54.41 7.33 17.54
CA ILE A 147 -55.31 8.00 18.51
C ILE A 147 -56.74 7.65 18.08
N SER A 148 -57.36 6.77 18.83
CA SER A 148 -58.81 6.50 18.73
C SER A 148 -59.55 7.71 19.25
N ALA A 149 -60.24 8.45 18.37
CA ALA A 149 -61.23 9.45 18.77
C ALA A 149 -62.53 8.77 19.14
N ARG A 150 -63.03 9.10 20.31
CA ARG A 150 -64.43 8.97 20.68
C ARG A 150 -65.17 10.28 20.47
#